data_9552bd6211c9661c2d736acdd7f359b9
#
_entry.id   9552bd6211c9661c2d736acdd7f359b9
#
_cell.length_a   1.000
_cell.length_b   1.000
_cell.length_c   1.000
_cell.angle_alpha   90.00
_cell.angle_beta   90.00
_cell.angle_gamma   90.00
#
_symmetry.space_group_name_H-M   'P 1'
#
loop_
_entity.id
_entity.type
_entity.pdbx_description
1 polymer ?
#
loop_
_entity_poly.entity_id
_entity_poly.type
_entity_poly.pdbx_seq_one_letter_code
_entity_poly.pdbx_strand_id
1 'polypeptide(L)'
;MIEGLTLFVTIRRILFGLLLISSGYVHAVELKIGIVNTARILNEAPQVKLAKQFLQKEFSERENNLAKLRDGLKKKEEQLQRDSVIMTDEQRRKLEHELLSGKRDFVRAQNEFREDLNIRQNEIFSKVQQQIQQVIQQLAVAENFDLILEDYVYASDRVDLTARVLQQLNKQANGKNNHRKAGK
;
A
#
# COMPACT_ATOMS: atom_id res chain seq x y z
N MET A 1 62.20 16.57 59.12
CA MET A 1 61.40 15.33 58.94
C MET A 1 59.89 15.64 58.76
N ILE A 2 59.42 16.86 58.86
CA ILE A 2 58.00 17.26 58.81
C ILE A 2 57.58 17.72 57.39
N GLU A 3 58.51 18.26 56.59
CA GLU A 3 58.23 18.81 55.26
C GLU A 3 57.89 17.71 54.19
N GLY A 4 58.47 16.51 54.30
CA GLY A 4 58.19 15.42 53.38
C GLY A 4 56.75 14.82 53.53
N LEU A 5 56.19 14.91 54.73
CA LEU A 5 54.88 14.38 55.02
C LEU A 5 53.76 15.27 54.46
N THR A 6 53.98 16.60 54.49
CA THR A 6 52.97 17.53 53.89
C THR A 6 52.99 17.51 52.39
N LEU A 7 54.15 17.33 51.79
CA LEU A 7 54.27 17.18 50.34
C LEU A 7 53.56 15.90 49.86
N PHE A 8 53.70 14.79 50.57
CA PHE A 8 53.07 13.51 50.24
C PHE A 8 51.55 13.57 50.35
N VAL A 9 50.99 14.27 51.33
CA VAL A 9 49.56 14.46 51.55
C VAL A 9 48.97 15.38 50.49
N THR A 10 49.65 16.38 50.04
CA THR A 10 49.22 17.33 49.00
C THR A 10 49.21 16.62 47.59
N ILE A 11 50.26 15.88 47.27
CA ILE A 11 50.30 15.10 46.00
C ILE A 11 49.19 14.05 45.96
N ARG A 12 48.91 13.34 47.05
CA ARG A 12 47.83 12.36 47.16
C ARG A 12 46.46 12.99 46.99
N ARG A 13 46.24 14.21 47.51
CA ARG A 13 44.99 14.96 47.30
C ARG A 13 44.81 15.46 45.87
N ILE A 14 45.89 15.88 45.20
CA ILE A 14 45.88 16.32 43.82
C ILE A 14 45.63 15.11 42.88
N LEU A 15 46.27 13.97 43.14
CA LEU A 15 46.04 12.73 42.38
C LEU A 15 44.59 12.24 42.55
N PHE A 16 44.00 12.31 43.75
CA PHE A 16 42.62 11.93 44.00
C PHE A 16 41.62 12.88 43.35
N GLY A 17 41.94 14.18 43.27
CA GLY A 17 41.16 15.18 42.57
C GLY A 17 41.18 14.98 41.03
N LEU A 18 42.32 14.56 40.48
CA LEU A 18 42.44 14.29 39.03
C LEU A 18 41.70 13.03 38.56
N LEU A 19 41.55 12.05 39.46
CA LEU A 19 40.81 10.82 39.19
C LEU A 19 39.29 11.02 39.08
N LEU A 20 38.74 12.07 39.69
CA LEU A 20 37.30 12.38 39.66
C LEU A 20 36.87 13.16 38.41
N ILE A 21 37.81 13.70 37.61
CA ILE A 21 37.51 14.49 36.42
C ILE A 21 37.37 13.57 35.17
N SER A 22 37.80 12.32 35.26
CA SER A 22 37.65 11.32 34.16
C SER A 22 36.30 10.63 34.14
N SER A 23 35.21 11.24 34.67
CA SER A 23 33.86 10.83 34.42
C SER A 23 33.56 11.06 32.93
N GLY A 24 33.96 10.12 32.09
CA GLY A 24 33.71 10.15 30.67
C GLY A 24 32.24 10.40 30.44
N TYR A 25 31.92 11.44 29.71
CA TYR A 25 30.56 11.65 29.18
C TYR A 25 30.20 10.43 28.32
N VAL A 26 29.52 9.48 28.95
CA VAL A 26 28.85 8.41 28.20
C VAL A 26 27.76 9.12 27.42
N HIS A 27 28.05 9.48 26.19
CA HIS A 27 26.99 9.87 25.25
C HIS A 27 26.15 8.63 25.00
N ALA A 28 25.09 8.48 25.73
CA ALA A 28 24.06 7.53 25.38
C ALA A 28 23.55 7.97 24.01
N VAL A 29 23.80 7.14 22.97
CA VAL A 29 23.21 7.36 21.65
C VAL A 29 21.71 7.14 21.84
N GLU A 30 20.95 8.23 21.86
CA GLU A 30 19.50 8.15 21.96
C GLU A 30 18.96 7.59 20.65
N LEU A 31 18.49 6.34 20.68
CA LEU A 31 17.92 5.65 19.53
C LEU A 31 16.60 6.34 19.12
N LYS A 32 16.57 6.89 17.90
CA LYS A 32 15.39 7.57 17.37
C LYS A 32 14.49 6.56 16.65
N ILE A 33 13.42 6.15 17.33
CA ILE A 33 12.44 5.19 16.80
C ILE A 33 11.19 5.94 16.34
N GLY A 34 10.71 5.58 15.13
CA GLY A 34 9.43 5.98 14.61
C GLY A 34 8.51 4.78 14.42
N ILE A 35 7.22 5.05 14.33
CA ILE A 35 6.22 4.05 13.98
C ILE A 35 5.33 4.55 12.85
N VAL A 36 4.76 3.62 12.08
CA VAL A 36 3.77 3.91 11.03
C VAL A 36 2.60 2.94 11.12
N ASN A 37 1.39 3.47 10.97
CA ASN A 37 0.19 2.67 10.82
C ASN A 37 -0.06 2.40 9.33
N THR A 38 0.43 1.27 8.84
CA THR A 38 0.33 0.88 7.43
C THR A 38 -1.12 0.73 6.97
N ALA A 39 -1.99 0.20 7.82
CA ALA A 39 -3.41 0.06 7.52
C ALA A 39 -4.08 1.42 7.29
N ARG A 40 -3.78 2.41 8.13
CA ARG A 40 -4.26 3.78 7.96
C ARG A 40 -3.69 4.41 6.69
N ILE A 41 -2.41 4.25 6.41
CA ILE A 41 -1.78 4.75 5.18
C ILE A 41 -2.47 4.16 3.94
N LEU A 42 -2.71 2.85 3.90
CA LEU A 42 -3.39 2.18 2.78
C LEU A 42 -4.84 2.64 2.60
N ASN A 43 -5.52 3.04 3.65
CA ASN A 43 -6.88 3.56 3.56
C ASN A 43 -6.95 5.02 3.11
N GLU A 44 -6.00 5.86 3.53
CA GLU A 44 -6.05 7.32 3.33
C GLU A 44 -5.17 7.82 2.19
N ALA A 45 -4.14 7.04 1.75
CA ALA A 45 -3.20 7.47 0.73
C ALA A 45 -3.86 7.74 -0.62
N PRO A 46 -3.60 8.90 -1.25
CA PRO A 46 -4.17 9.23 -2.55
C PRO A 46 -3.75 8.27 -3.66
N GLN A 47 -2.59 7.63 -3.55
CA GLN A 47 -2.10 6.63 -4.49
C GLN A 47 -3.01 5.41 -4.56
N VAL A 48 -3.55 4.96 -3.41
CA VAL A 48 -4.51 3.85 -3.35
C VAL A 48 -5.81 4.22 -4.03
N LYS A 49 -6.31 5.44 -3.76
CA LYS A 49 -7.54 5.94 -4.41
C LYS A 49 -7.38 6.03 -5.93
N LEU A 50 -6.26 6.56 -6.40
CA LEU A 50 -5.95 6.65 -7.83
C LEU A 50 -5.81 5.24 -8.46
N ALA A 51 -5.19 4.30 -7.76
CA ALA A 51 -5.06 2.92 -8.21
C ALA A 51 -6.42 2.25 -8.40
N LYS A 52 -7.35 2.41 -7.44
CA LYS A 52 -8.72 1.89 -7.55
C LYS A 52 -9.49 2.51 -8.73
N GLN A 53 -9.39 3.84 -8.91
CA GLN A 53 -10.01 4.52 -10.03
C GLN A 53 -9.45 4.06 -11.38
N PHE A 54 -8.15 3.83 -11.45
CA PHE A 54 -7.49 3.32 -12.64
C PHE A 54 -7.99 1.93 -13.00
N LEU A 55 -8.03 1.00 -12.04
CA LEU A 55 -8.57 -0.35 -12.25
C LEU A 55 -10.03 -0.32 -12.70
N GLN A 56 -10.86 0.48 -12.04
CA GLN A 56 -12.26 0.61 -12.42
C GLN A 56 -12.42 1.09 -13.86
N LYS A 57 -11.63 2.10 -14.26
CA LYS A 57 -11.65 2.61 -15.64
C LYS A 57 -11.16 1.58 -16.65
N GLU A 58 -10.07 0.87 -16.34
CA GLU A 58 -9.46 -0.13 -17.23
C GLU A 58 -10.40 -1.31 -17.48
N PHE A 59 -11.14 -1.74 -16.46
CA PHE A 59 -11.99 -2.94 -16.53
C PHE A 59 -13.47 -2.67 -16.79
N SER A 60 -13.93 -1.42 -16.73
CA SER A 60 -15.35 -1.05 -16.88
C SER A 60 -15.97 -1.48 -18.19
N GLU A 61 -15.25 -1.40 -19.32
CA GLU A 61 -15.77 -1.84 -20.62
C GLU A 61 -15.96 -3.37 -20.66
N ARG A 62 -15.00 -4.12 -20.14
CA ARG A 62 -15.07 -5.59 -20.09
C ARG A 62 -16.20 -6.06 -19.16
N GLU A 63 -16.40 -5.40 -18.03
CA GLU A 63 -17.50 -5.64 -17.09
C GLU A 63 -18.86 -5.40 -17.78
N ASN A 64 -19.00 -4.28 -18.50
CA ASN A 64 -20.20 -3.98 -19.27
C ASN A 64 -20.48 -5.01 -20.39
N ASN A 65 -19.42 -5.50 -21.06
CA ASN A 65 -19.57 -6.51 -22.09
C ASN A 65 -20.02 -7.86 -21.50
N LEU A 66 -19.47 -8.26 -20.34
CA LEU A 66 -19.94 -9.45 -19.61
C LEU A 66 -21.41 -9.32 -19.19
N ALA A 67 -21.82 -8.14 -18.72
CA ALA A 67 -23.21 -7.88 -18.37
C ALA A 67 -24.14 -8.03 -19.60
N LYS A 68 -23.75 -7.46 -20.76
CA LYS A 68 -24.50 -7.61 -22.01
C LYS A 68 -24.61 -9.08 -22.47
N LEU A 69 -23.52 -9.84 -22.38
CA LEU A 69 -23.51 -11.27 -22.72
C LEU A 69 -24.46 -12.05 -21.81
N ARG A 70 -24.40 -11.84 -20.51
CA ARG A 70 -25.30 -12.46 -19.53
C ARG A 70 -26.78 -12.17 -19.85
N ASP A 71 -27.08 -10.87 -20.08
CA ASP A 71 -28.45 -10.43 -20.34
C ASP A 71 -28.96 -10.98 -21.69
N GLY A 72 -28.08 -11.08 -22.68
CA GLY A 72 -28.40 -11.73 -23.97
C GLY A 72 -28.72 -13.23 -23.83
N LEU A 73 -27.94 -13.95 -23.02
CA LEU A 73 -28.19 -15.35 -22.71
C LEU A 73 -29.51 -15.55 -21.96
N LYS A 74 -29.80 -14.68 -20.99
CA LYS A 74 -31.07 -14.72 -20.25
C LYS A 74 -32.26 -14.52 -21.18
N LYS A 75 -32.19 -13.55 -22.09
CA LYS A 75 -33.27 -13.35 -23.09
C LYS A 75 -33.49 -14.57 -24.00
N LYS A 76 -32.40 -15.20 -24.43
CA LYS A 76 -32.49 -16.42 -25.23
C LYS A 76 -33.11 -17.59 -24.45
N GLU A 77 -32.79 -17.71 -23.17
CA GLU A 77 -33.36 -18.74 -22.28
C GLU A 77 -34.86 -18.50 -22.05
N GLU A 78 -35.24 -17.26 -21.77
CA GLU A 78 -36.66 -16.86 -21.64
C GLU A 78 -37.43 -17.10 -22.96
N GLN A 79 -36.82 -16.81 -24.11
CA GLN A 79 -37.39 -17.09 -25.42
C GLN A 79 -37.60 -18.58 -25.63
N LEU A 80 -36.62 -19.41 -25.33
CA LEU A 80 -36.75 -20.87 -25.45
C LEU A 80 -37.87 -21.40 -24.56
N GLN A 81 -37.97 -20.93 -23.31
CA GLN A 81 -39.03 -21.34 -22.39
C GLN A 81 -40.43 -20.92 -22.88
N ARG A 82 -40.57 -19.69 -23.37
CA ARG A 82 -41.89 -19.15 -23.79
C ARG A 82 -42.36 -19.72 -25.12
N ASP A 83 -41.44 -19.80 -26.09
CA ASP A 83 -41.79 -20.03 -27.48
C ASP A 83 -41.57 -21.50 -27.95
N SER A 84 -41.01 -22.37 -27.09
CA SER A 84 -40.63 -23.76 -27.43
C SER A 84 -41.75 -24.58 -28.06
N VAL A 85 -43.01 -24.32 -27.66
CA VAL A 85 -44.19 -25.07 -28.16
C VAL A 85 -44.57 -24.68 -29.59
N ILE A 86 -44.25 -23.46 -30.01
CA ILE A 86 -44.59 -22.92 -31.33
C ILE A 86 -43.43 -22.96 -32.32
N MET A 87 -42.21 -23.26 -31.83
CA MET A 87 -41.00 -23.38 -32.66
C MET A 87 -40.99 -24.70 -33.43
N THR A 88 -40.40 -24.65 -34.64
CA THR A 88 -40.03 -25.91 -35.34
C THR A 88 -38.87 -26.60 -34.59
N ASP A 89 -38.74 -27.92 -34.78
CA ASP A 89 -37.64 -28.68 -34.16
C ASP A 89 -36.26 -28.17 -34.56
N GLU A 90 -36.09 -27.62 -35.74
CA GLU A 90 -34.86 -27.04 -36.23
C GLU A 90 -34.57 -25.73 -35.52
N GLN A 91 -35.54 -24.83 -35.38
CA GLN A 91 -35.41 -23.56 -34.67
C GLN A 91 -35.07 -23.77 -33.19
N ARG A 92 -35.78 -24.75 -32.56
CA ARG A 92 -35.52 -25.09 -31.15
C ARG A 92 -34.11 -25.62 -30.96
N ARG A 93 -33.67 -26.60 -31.74
CA ARG A 93 -32.29 -27.15 -31.67
C ARG A 93 -31.23 -26.10 -31.92
N LYS A 94 -31.43 -25.18 -32.86
CA LYS A 94 -30.51 -24.07 -33.13
C LYS A 94 -30.40 -23.17 -31.94
N LEU A 95 -31.51 -22.77 -31.32
CA LEU A 95 -31.51 -21.87 -30.14
C LEU A 95 -30.88 -22.55 -28.92
N GLU A 96 -31.14 -23.83 -28.68
CA GLU A 96 -30.52 -24.66 -27.64
C GLU A 96 -28.98 -24.72 -27.81
N HIS A 97 -28.52 -24.95 -29.04
CA HIS A 97 -27.09 -25.00 -29.36
C HIS A 97 -26.43 -23.63 -29.16
N GLU A 98 -27.05 -22.53 -29.61
CA GLU A 98 -26.56 -21.16 -29.39
C GLU A 98 -26.52 -20.83 -27.91
N LEU A 99 -27.49 -21.23 -27.11
CA LEU A 99 -27.56 -21.03 -25.69
C LEU A 99 -26.42 -21.78 -24.98
N LEU A 100 -26.23 -23.06 -25.33
CA LEU A 100 -25.19 -23.90 -24.76
C LEU A 100 -23.78 -23.37 -25.10
N SER A 101 -23.53 -22.96 -26.33
CA SER A 101 -22.26 -22.35 -26.75
C SER A 101 -22.03 -21.03 -26.04
N GLY A 102 -23.05 -20.15 -26.05
CA GLY A 102 -22.95 -18.85 -25.41
C GLY A 102 -22.72 -18.94 -23.90
N LYS A 103 -23.33 -19.91 -23.19
CA LYS A 103 -23.08 -20.16 -21.77
C LYS A 103 -21.60 -20.55 -21.52
N ARG A 104 -21.04 -21.42 -22.39
CA ARG A 104 -19.60 -21.79 -22.29
C ARG A 104 -18.69 -20.59 -22.53
N ASP A 105 -18.99 -19.78 -23.54
CA ASP A 105 -18.22 -18.60 -23.90
C ASP A 105 -18.30 -17.54 -22.78
N PHE A 106 -19.46 -17.35 -22.17
CA PHE A 106 -19.64 -16.47 -21.01
C PHE A 106 -18.81 -16.91 -19.80
N VAL A 107 -18.84 -18.20 -19.46
CA VAL A 107 -18.05 -18.73 -18.33
C VAL A 107 -16.56 -18.54 -18.58
N ARG A 108 -16.08 -18.81 -19.82
CA ARG A 108 -14.69 -18.56 -20.19
C ARG A 108 -14.32 -17.09 -20.04
N ALA A 109 -15.08 -16.18 -20.64
CA ALA A 109 -14.86 -14.75 -20.59
C ALA A 109 -14.90 -14.20 -19.15
N GLN A 110 -15.80 -14.75 -18.30
CA GLN A 110 -15.87 -14.39 -16.88
C GLN A 110 -14.62 -14.83 -16.10
N ASN A 111 -14.10 -16.03 -16.39
CA ASN A 111 -12.89 -16.53 -15.73
C ASN A 111 -11.65 -15.71 -16.15
N GLU A 112 -11.50 -15.45 -17.45
CA GLU A 112 -10.44 -14.58 -17.99
C GLU A 112 -10.49 -13.17 -17.38
N PHE A 113 -11.68 -12.59 -17.26
CA PHE A 113 -11.86 -11.29 -16.62
C PHE A 113 -11.41 -11.30 -15.15
N ARG A 114 -11.79 -12.33 -14.38
CA ARG A 114 -11.40 -12.44 -12.97
C ARG A 114 -9.88 -12.60 -12.80
N GLU A 115 -9.29 -13.43 -13.65
CA GLU A 115 -7.85 -13.70 -13.62
C GLU A 115 -7.06 -12.43 -13.94
N ASP A 116 -7.39 -11.75 -15.05
CA ASP A 116 -6.75 -10.52 -15.46
C ASP A 116 -6.92 -9.40 -14.42
N LEU A 117 -8.13 -9.27 -13.84
CA LEU A 117 -8.38 -8.30 -12.79
C LEU A 117 -7.53 -8.57 -11.54
N ASN A 118 -7.42 -9.84 -11.11
CA ASN A 118 -6.59 -10.21 -9.97
C ASN A 118 -5.11 -9.94 -10.21
N ILE A 119 -4.60 -10.34 -11.38
CA ILE A 119 -3.19 -10.07 -11.77
C ILE A 119 -2.94 -8.57 -11.74
N ARG A 120 -3.81 -7.81 -12.40
CA ARG A 120 -3.65 -6.35 -12.51
C ARG A 120 -3.76 -5.64 -11.17
N GLN A 121 -4.68 -6.09 -10.33
CA GLN A 121 -4.84 -5.59 -8.98
C GLN A 121 -3.57 -5.80 -8.15
N ASN A 122 -3.00 -7.02 -8.17
CA ASN A 122 -1.77 -7.34 -7.45
C ASN A 122 -0.59 -6.50 -7.93
N GLU A 123 -0.42 -6.34 -9.25
CA GLU A 123 0.63 -5.48 -9.82
C GLU A 123 0.53 -4.03 -9.34
N ILE A 124 -0.68 -3.47 -9.38
CA ILE A 124 -0.90 -2.07 -9.01
C ILE A 124 -0.71 -1.88 -7.50
N PHE A 125 -1.23 -2.80 -6.68
CA PHE A 125 -1.03 -2.72 -5.23
C PHE A 125 0.43 -2.88 -4.84
N SER A 126 1.17 -3.78 -5.47
CA SER A 126 2.62 -3.92 -5.25
C SER A 126 3.36 -2.61 -5.55
N LYS A 127 3.04 -1.94 -6.66
CA LYS A 127 3.61 -0.63 -7.01
C LYS A 127 3.27 0.45 -5.98
N VAL A 128 2.05 0.47 -5.47
CA VAL A 128 1.63 1.41 -4.42
C VAL A 128 2.38 1.15 -3.12
N GLN A 129 2.51 -0.12 -2.71
CA GLN A 129 3.28 -0.47 -1.53
C GLN A 129 4.75 -0.04 -1.64
N GLN A 130 5.39 -0.29 -2.79
CA GLN A 130 6.75 0.17 -3.06
C GLN A 130 6.89 1.70 -2.93
N GLN A 131 5.92 2.46 -3.46
CA GLN A 131 5.92 3.92 -3.33
C GLN A 131 5.78 4.37 -1.88
N ILE A 132 4.93 3.72 -1.10
CA ILE A 132 4.77 4.01 0.33
C ILE A 132 6.07 3.72 1.08
N GLN A 133 6.68 2.55 0.85
CA GLN A 133 7.96 2.19 1.46
C GLN A 133 9.08 3.17 1.12
N GLN A 134 9.16 3.63 -0.13
CA GLN A 134 10.13 4.65 -0.55
C GLN A 134 9.94 5.96 0.21
N VAL A 135 8.69 6.40 0.41
CA VAL A 135 8.40 7.63 1.17
C VAL A 135 8.80 7.47 2.64
N ILE A 136 8.50 6.32 3.25
CA ILE A 136 8.89 6.02 4.63
C ILE A 136 10.42 6.03 4.76
N GLN A 137 11.15 5.39 3.85
CA GLN A 137 12.61 5.37 3.84
C GLN A 137 13.20 6.77 3.65
N GLN A 138 12.67 7.55 2.72
CA GLN A 138 13.10 8.94 2.51
C GLN A 138 12.91 9.79 3.76
N LEU A 139 11.77 9.64 4.46
CA LEU A 139 11.50 10.32 5.70
C LEU A 139 12.45 9.88 6.82
N ALA A 140 12.70 8.56 6.91
CA ALA A 140 13.62 8.00 7.90
C ALA A 140 15.03 8.59 7.77
N VAL A 141 15.57 8.60 6.54
CA VAL A 141 16.91 9.14 6.26
C VAL A 141 16.95 10.65 6.48
N ALA A 142 15.96 11.40 5.98
CA ALA A 142 15.92 12.85 6.07
C ALA A 142 15.87 13.36 7.53
N GLU A 143 15.31 12.57 8.43
CA GLU A 143 15.12 12.94 9.81
C GLU A 143 15.96 12.14 10.80
N ASN A 144 16.91 11.34 10.31
CA ASN A 144 17.83 10.52 11.09
C ASN A 144 17.10 9.59 12.08
N PHE A 145 16.09 8.86 11.61
CA PHE A 145 15.51 7.75 12.35
C PHE A 145 16.41 6.52 12.23
N ASP A 146 16.68 5.85 13.35
CA ASP A 146 17.45 4.61 13.41
C ASP A 146 16.57 3.41 13.06
N LEU A 147 15.28 3.49 13.41
CA LEU A 147 14.32 2.41 13.19
C LEU A 147 12.92 2.96 12.97
N ILE A 148 12.21 2.41 11.99
CA ILE A 148 10.77 2.61 11.82
C ILE A 148 10.08 1.25 11.90
N LEU A 149 9.08 1.15 12.78
CA LEU A 149 8.28 -0.05 13.01
C LEU A 149 6.87 0.12 12.45
N GLU A 150 6.33 -0.95 11.95
CA GLU A 150 4.92 -1.15 11.67
C GLU A 150 4.39 -2.28 12.57
N ASP A 151 3.09 -2.46 12.68
CA ASP A 151 2.46 -3.51 13.52
C ASP A 151 2.79 -3.38 15.03
N TYR A 152 2.34 -2.30 15.63
CA TYR A 152 2.50 -2.03 17.06
C TYR A 152 1.15 -2.15 17.80
N VAL A 153 1.22 -2.52 19.08
CA VAL A 153 0.03 -2.59 19.95
C VAL A 153 -0.34 -1.22 20.52
N TYR A 154 0.68 -0.43 20.90
CA TYR A 154 0.54 0.92 21.44
C TYR A 154 1.72 1.79 21.07
N ALA A 155 1.44 3.03 20.76
CA ALA A 155 2.45 4.06 20.58
C ALA A 155 1.87 5.44 20.94
N SER A 156 2.71 6.32 21.43
CA SER A 156 2.35 7.73 21.66
C SER A 156 2.41 8.52 20.34
N ASP A 157 1.65 9.60 20.23
CA ASP A 157 1.68 10.49 19.06
C ASP A 157 3.07 11.05 18.76
N ARG A 158 3.94 11.10 19.77
CA ARG A 158 5.32 11.62 19.64
C ARG A 158 6.17 10.80 18.67
N VAL A 159 5.92 9.49 18.56
CA VAL A 159 6.68 8.57 17.70
C VAL A 159 5.90 8.17 16.44
N ASP A 160 4.62 8.55 16.34
CA ASP A 160 3.77 8.24 15.18
C ASP A 160 4.09 9.16 13.99
N LEU A 161 4.61 8.56 12.92
CA LEU A 161 4.95 9.23 11.66
C LEU A 161 3.86 9.13 10.60
N THR A 162 2.74 8.44 10.87
CA THR A 162 1.69 8.13 9.89
C THR A 162 1.17 9.38 9.18
N ALA A 163 0.86 10.45 9.94
CA ALA A 163 0.38 11.70 9.37
C ALA A 163 1.41 12.37 8.46
N ARG A 164 2.69 12.28 8.79
CA ARG A 164 3.82 12.86 8.03
C ARG A 164 4.05 12.09 6.73
N VAL A 165 3.98 10.76 6.78
CA VAL A 165 4.02 9.90 5.58
C VAL A 165 2.86 10.22 4.65
N LEU A 166 1.63 10.33 5.17
CA LEU A 166 0.45 10.73 4.38
C LEU A 166 0.61 12.12 3.76
N GLN A 167 1.16 13.08 4.49
CA GLN A 167 1.42 14.42 3.94
C GLN A 167 2.43 14.37 2.77
N GLN A 168 3.48 13.57 2.89
CA GLN A 168 4.48 13.43 1.82
C GLN A 168 3.91 12.71 0.59
N LEU A 169 3.10 11.66 0.80
CA LEU A 169 2.37 10.98 -0.28
C LEU A 169 1.42 11.92 -1.02
N ASN A 170 0.71 12.80 -0.29
CA ASN A 170 -0.15 13.82 -0.88
C ASN A 170 0.64 14.84 -1.71
N LYS A 171 1.80 15.32 -1.24
CA LYS A 171 2.66 16.23 -2.00
C LYS A 171 3.13 15.59 -3.32
N GLN A 172 3.54 14.32 -3.28
CA GLN A 172 3.96 13.59 -4.49
C GLN A 172 2.82 13.38 -5.50
N ALA A 173 1.61 13.08 -5.03
CA ALA A 173 0.44 12.93 -5.88
C ALA A 173 0.09 14.24 -6.58
N ASN A 174 0.10 15.36 -5.87
CA ASN A 174 -0.21 16.69 -6.42
C ASN A 174 0.88 17.17 -7.39
N GLY A 175 2.16 16.92 -7.10
CA GLY A 175 3.27 17.26 -8.00
C GLY A 175 3.17 16.55 -9.36
N LYS A 176 2.84 15.25 -9.36
CA LYS A 176 2.62 14.49 -10.61
C LYS A 176 1.43 14.98 -11.43
N ASN A 177 0.36 15.46 -10.77
CA ASN A 177 -0.81 16.00 -11.46
C ASN A 177 -0.52 17.34 -12.12
N ASN A 178 0.30 18.20 -11.51
CA ASN A 178 0.69 19.50 -12.10
C ASN A 178 1.58 19.32 -13.33
N HIS A 179 2.52 18.40 -13.32
CA HIS A 179 3.35 18.10 -14.50
C HIS A 179 2.55 17.52 -15.68
N ARG A 180 1.50 16.74 -15.42
CA ARG A 180 0.61 16.24 -16.48
C ARG A 180 -0.29 17.32 -17.10
N LYS A 181 -0.60 18.40 -16.37
CA LYS A 181 -1.40 19.53 -16.91
C LYS A 181 -0.55 20.55 -17.65
N ALA A 182 0.73 20.67 -17.34
CA ALA A 182 1.65 21.60 -18.00
C ALA A 182 2.23 21.07 -19.32
N GLY A 183 2.07 19.78 -19.61
CA GLY A 183 2.54 19.12 -20.83
C GLY A 183 1.45 18.83 -21.88
N LYS A 184 0.27 19.44 -21.75
CA LYS A 184 -0.80 19.45 -22.76
C LYS A 184 -1.02 20.88 -23.25
#